data_7f6dd0a81ee69e12d256589e9841089a
#
_entry.id   7f6dd0a81ee69e12d256589e9841089a
#
_cell.length_a   1.000
_cell.length_b   1.000
_cell.length_c   1.000
_cell.angle_alpha   90.00
_cell.angle_beta   90.00
_cell.angle_gamma   90.00
#
_symmetry.space_group_name_H-M   'P 1'
#
loop_
_entity.id
_entity.type
_entity.pdbx_description
1 polymer ?
#
loop_
_entity_poly.entity_id
_entity_poly.type
_entity_poly.pdbx_seq_one_letter_code
_entity_poly.pdbx_strand_id
1 'polypeptide(L)'
;EGDIINVDVSTILDGYYSDASRMFVIGKTTNAKQRLVDCARECLEIGMKAAKPYGFLSDIGYAITKHAHAAGFSVVRDLCGHGVGLEFHEDPDVEHYARKPGRGMLLVPGMVFTIEPMINMGDWHVFIDAADDWTVVTEDELPSAQWEHTFVMTETGLEILTY
;
A
#
# COMPACT_ATOMS: atom_id res chain seq x y z
N GLU A 1 -5.40 -24.27 4.37
CA GLU A 1 -6.73 -23.81 3.96
C GLU A 1 -7.23 -22.74 4.94
N GLY A 2 -7.86 -21.68 4.42
CA GLY A 2 -8.30 -20.56 5.23
C GLY A 2 -7.25 -19.47 5.46
N ASP A 3 -6.04 -19.64 4.95
CA ASP A 3 -5.00 -18.61 5.00
C ASP A 3 -5.19 -17.56 3.93
N ILE A 4 -4.73 -16.35 4.24
CA ILE A 4 -4.57 -15.27 3.28
C ILE A 4 -3.07 -15.05 3.09
N ILE A 5 -2.62 -14.93 1.86
CA ILE A 5 -1.21 -14.79 1.50
C ILE A 5 -1.07 -13.60 0.58
N ASN A 6 -0.12 -12.71 0.89
CA ASN A 6 0.38 -11.72 -0.04
C ASN A 6 1.50 -12.36 -0.88
N VAL A 7 1.48 -12.13 -2.17
CA VAL A 7 2.59 -12.45 -3.07
C VAL A 7 3.06 -11.14 -3.67
N ASP A 8 4.24 -10.76 -3.30
CA ASP A 8 4.91 -9.54 -3.71
C ASP A 8 6.04 -9.88 -4.67
N VAL A 9 6.09 -9.21 -5.82
CA VAL A 9 7.03 -9.53 -6.90
C VAL A 9 7.64 -8.25 -7.44
N SER A 10 8.90 -8.06 -7.13
CA SER A 10 9.72 -7.03 -7.74
C SER A 10 10.43 -7.57 -8.97
N THR A 11 10.53 -6.79 -10.01
CA THR A 11 11.24 -7.15 -11.24
C THR A 11 12.20 -6.05 -11.68
N ILE A 12 13.22 -6.43 -12.45
CA ILE A 12 14.14 -5.50 -13.08
C ILE A 12 14.25 -5.81 -14.58
N LEU A 13 14.06 -4.80 -15.41
CA LEU A 13 14.20 -4.91 -16.86
C LEU A 13 14.99 -3.70 -17.38
N ASP A 14 16.08 -3.97 -18.09
CA ASP A 14 16.96 -2.95 -18.67
C ASP A 14 17.44 -1.89 -17.66
N GLY A 15 17.58 -2.29 -16.37
CA GLY A 15 18.03 -1.42 -15.29
C GLY A 15 16.91 -0.63 -14.59
N TYR A 16 15.66 -0.85 -14.94
CA TYR A 16 14.50 -0.25 -14.28
C TYR A 16 13.76 -1.27 -13.42
N TYR A 17 13.39 -0.86 -12.21
CA TYR A 17 12.61 -1.66 -11.27
C TYR A 17 11.12 -1.43 -11.45
N SER A 18 10.33 -2.46 -11.13
CA SER A 18 8.89 -2.36 -10.91
C SER A 18 8.48 -3.27 -9.77
N ASP A 19 7.40 -2.92 -9.08
CA ASP A 19 6.92 -3.61 -7.90
C ASP A 19 5.40 -3.77 -7.93
N ALA A 20 4.92 -4.93 -7.49
CA ALA A 20 3.49 -5.20 -7.38
C ALA A 20 3.19 -6.36 -6.46
N SER A 21 2.15 -6.24 -5.64
CA SER A 21 1.69 -7.34 -4.80
C SER A 21 0.19 -7.61 -4.91
N ARG A 22 -0.18 -8.86 -4.63
CA ARG A 22 -1.56 -9.31 -4.59
C ARG A 22 -1.82 -10.27 -3.45
N MET A 23 -3.05 -10.18 -2.90
CA MET A 23 -3.54 -11.15 -1.93
C MET A 23 -4.17 -12.35 -2.61
N PHE A 24 -3.93 -13.52 -2.03
CA PHE A 24 -4.56 -14.79 -2.39
C PHE A 24 -5.23 -15.40 -1.17
N VAL A 25 -6.42 -15.94 -1.36
CA VAL A 25 -7.14 -16.71 -0.34
C VAL A 25 -7.00 -18.20 -0.67
N ILE A 26 -6.47 -18.97 0.25
CA ILE A 26 -6.22 -20.41 0.06
C ILE A 26 -7.46 -21.20 0.48
N GLY A 27 -8.25 -21.60 -0.52
CA GLY A 27 -9.51 -22.30 -0.30
C GLY A 27 -10.60 -21.42 0.30
N LYS A 28 -11.25 -21.85 1.39
CA LYS A 28 -12.29 -21.08 2.09
C LYS A 28 -11.70 -20.43 3.34
N THR A 29 -11.87 -19.13 3.45
CA THR A 29 -11.45 -18.37 4.63
C THR A 29 -12.64 -17.85 5.44
N THR A 30 -12.36 -17.20 6.57
CA THR A 30 -13.40 -16.55 7.40
C THR A 30 -13.89 -15.27 6.75
N ASN A 31 -15.12 -14.87 7.06
CA ASN A 31 -15.67 -13.60 6.59
C ASN A 31 -14.82 -12.39 7.04
N ALA A 32 -14.19 -12.48 8.21
CA ALA A 32 -13.33 -11.41 8.72
C ALA A 32 -12.07 -11.25 7.85
N LYS A 33 -11.35 -12.34 7.54
CA LYS A 33 -10.19 -12.32 6.67
C LYS A 33 -10.55 -11.89 5.24
N GLN A 34 -11.68 -12.35 4.69
CA GLN A 34 -12.13 -11.94 3.36
C GLN A 34 -12.40 -10.43 3.32
N ARG A 35 -13.10 -9.88 4.30
CA ARG A 35 -13.33 -8.42 4.41
C ARG A 35 -12.04 -7.63 4.51
N LEU A 36 -11.03 -8.15 5.21
CA LEU A 36 -9.72 -7.51 5.30
C LEU A 36 -9.03 -7.45 3.93
N VAL A 37 -9.00 -8.58 3.21
CA VAL A 37 -8.43 -8.65 1.84
C VAL A 37 -9.14 -7.70 0.89
N ASP A 38 -10.48 -7.68 0.93
CA ASP A 38 -11.28 -6.80 0.10
C ASP A 38 -11.03 -5.32 0.43
N CYS A 39 -10.98 -4.97 1.74
CA CYS A 39 -10.69 -3.61 2.19
C CYS A 39 -9.28 -3.15 1.78
N ALA A 40 -8.27 -4.01 1.86
CA ALA A 40 -6.91 -3.66 1.42
C ALA A 40 -6.89 -3.33 -0.08
N ARG A 41 -7.58 -4.09 -0.92
CA ARG A 41 -7.73 -3.79 -2.35
C ARG A 41 -8.47 -2.47 -2.57
N GLU A 42 -9.58 -2.27 -1.87
CA GLU A 42 -10.34 -1.02 -1.95
C GLU A 42 -9.51 0.19 -1.51
N CYS A 43 -8.64 0.03 -0.50
CA CYS A 43 -7.69 1.07 -0.07
C CYS A 43 -6.73 1.45 -1.19
N LEU A 44 -6.16 0.48 -1.91
CA LEU A 44 -5.33 0.74 -3.08
C LEU A 44 -6.11 1.54 -4.15
N GLU A 45 -7.30 1.08 -4.53
CA GLU A 45 -8.14 1.75 -5.52
C GLU A 45 -8.55 3.18 -5.11
N ILE A 46 -8.80 3.41 -3.82
CA ILE A 46 -9.16 4.72 -3.27
C ILE A 46 -7.93 5.62 -3.23
N GLY A 47 -6.76 5.11 -2.83
CA GLY A 47 -5.50 5.83 -2.87
C GLY A 47 -5.16 6.30 -4.29
N MET A 48 -5.29 5.41 -5.27
CA MET A 48 -5.12 5.73 -6.68
C MET A 48 -6.07 6.85 -7.15
N LYS A 49 -7.35 6.78 -6.77
CA LYS A 49 -8.34 7.80 -7.13
C LYS A 49 -8.08 9.15 -6.44
N ALA A 50 -7.47 9.15 -5.25
CA ALA A 50 -7.13 10.36 -4.51
C ALA A 50 -5.88 11.06 -5.06
N ALA A 51 -4.96 10.32 -5.65
CA ALA A 51 -3.74 10.85 -6.28
C ALA A 51 -4.11 11.62 -7.57
N LYS A 52 -4.00 12.93 -7.51
CA LYS A 52 -4.29 13.82 -8.63
C LYS A 52 -3.04 14.59 -9.04
N PRO A 53 -2.87 14.92 -10.33
CA PRO A 53 -1.81 15.83 -10.75
C PRO A 53 -1.91 17.14 -9.96
N TYR A 54 -0.76 17.58 -9.42
CA TYR A 54 -0.64 18.77 -8.57
C TYR A 54 -1.43 18.73 -7.24
N GLY A 55 -1.95 17.55 -6.84
CA GLY A 55 -2.40 17.24 -5.48
C GLY A 55 -1.21 16.93 -4.57
N PHE A 56 -1.47 16.51 -3.36
CA PHE A 56 -0.44 16.22 -2.36
C PHE A 56 -0.37 14.72 -2.03
N LEU A 57 0.82 14.22 -1.68
CA LEU A 57 0.99 12.82 -1.24
C LEU A 57 0.05 12.46 -0.09
N SER A 58 -0.15 13.37 0.88
CA SER A 58 -1.06 13.11 1.99
C SER A 58 -2.54 12.92 1.60
N ASP A 59 -2.93 13.28 0.40
CA ASP A 59 -4.30 13.05 -0.10
C ASP A 59 -4.55 11.55 -0.26
N ILE A 60 -3.52 10.79 -0.69
CA ILE A 60 -3.51 9.33 -0.79
C ILE A 60 -3.74 8.71 0.59
N GLY A 61 -2.83 8.99 1.53
CA GLY A 61 -2.89 8.43 2.88
C GLY A 61 -4.15 8.81 3.65
N TYR A 62 -4.65 10.03 3.46
CA TYR A 62 -5.91 10.47 4.08
C TYR A 62 -7.12 9.70 3.57
N ALA A 63 -7.22 9.49 2.27
CA ALA A 63 -8.32 8.75 1.66
C ALA A 63 -8.30 7.28 2.11
N ILE A 64 -7.13 6.64 2.11
CA ILE A 64 -6.91 5.27 2.61
C ILE A 64 -7.30 5.17 4.09
N THR A 65 -6.75 6.04 4.95
CA THR A 65 -7.03 6.06 6.38
C THR A 65 -8.54 6.15 6.67
N LYS A 66 -9.22 7.05 5.99
CA LYS A 66 -10.65 7.25 6.17
C LYS A 66 -11.46 6.00 5.80
N HIS A 67 -11.09 5.33 4.71
CA HIS A 67 -11.78 4.12 4.25
C HIS A 67 -11.53 2.93 5.20
N ALA A 68 -10.27 2.64 5.52
CA ALA A 68 -9.90 1.54 6.41
C ALA A 68 -10.57 1.67 7.79
N HIS A 69 -10.55 2.88 8.39
CA HIS A 69 -11.19 3.13 9.67
C HIS A 69 -12.72 2.98 9.60
N ALA A 70 -13.36 3.40 8.52
CA ALA A 70 -14.80 3.21 8.33
C ALA A 70 -15.18 1.73 8.20
N ALA A 71 -14.30 0.90 7.67
CA ALA A 71 -14.45 -0.55 7.59
C ALA A 71 -14.12 -1.29 8.91
N GLY A 72 -13.58 -0.58 9.91
CA GLY A 72 -13.20 -1.11 11.23
C GLY A 72 -11.80 -1.72 11.26
N PHE A 73 -10.92 -1.34 10.33
CA PHE A 73 -9.53 -1.76 10.22
C PHE A 73 -8.57 -0.60 10.49
N SER A 74 -7.28 -0.88 10.65
CA SER A 74 -6.25 0.13 10.82
C SER A 74 -5.21 0.09 9.70
N VAL A 75 -4.51 1.21 9.50
CA VAL A 75 -3.46 1.37 8.49
C VAL A 75 -2.11 1.38 9.19
N VAL A 76 -1.18 0.52 8.76
CA VAL A 76 0.21 0.52 9.24
C VAL A 76 0.85 1.89 8.97
N ARG A 77 1.69 2.36 9.90
CA ARG A 77 2.30 3.70 9.86
C ARG A 77 3.81 3.69 9.76
N ASP A 78 4.43 2.56 10.13
CA ASP A 78 5.89 2.42 10.17
C ASP A 78 6.50 1.99 8.84
N LEU A 79 5.63 1.67 7.86
CA LEU A 79 5.97 1.31 6.50
C LEU A 79 5.16 2.16 5.52
N CYS A 80 5.72 2.39 4.35
CA CYS A 80 5.14 3.23 3.30
C CYS A 80 5.43 2.67 1.91
N GLY A 81 4.78 3.19 0.90
CA GLY A 81 5.17 3.03 -0.49
C GLY A 81 6.35 3.96 -0.81
N HIS A 82 6.86 3.86 -1.99
CA HIS A 82 8.13 4.49 -2.37
C HIS A 82 8.16 4.88 -3.85
N GLY A 83 9.05 5.81 -4.19
CA GLY A 83 9.48 5.99 -5.56
C GLY A 83 10.18 4.72 -6.05
N VAL A 84 10.04 4.41 -7.32
CA VAL A 84 10.66 3.24 -7.94
C VAL A 84 11.05 3.57 -9.39
N GLY A 85 12.23 3.13 -9.79
CA GLY A 85 12.74 3.41 -11.13
C GLY A 85 14.14 2.88 -11.35
N LEU A 86 15.16 3.72 -11.21
CA LEU A 86 16.57 3.32 -11.31
C LEU A 86 17.05 2.63 -10.03
N GLU A 87 16.47 2.98 -8.89
CA GLU A 87 16.66 2.28 -7.63
C GLU A 87 15.37 1.55 -7.27
N PHE A 88 15.49 0.49 -6.46
CA PHE A 88 14.32 -0.27 -5.99
C PHE A 88 13.45 0.58 -5.06
N HIS A 89 14.09 1.27 -4.12
CA HIS A 89 13.45 2.27 -3.27
C HIS A 89 14.14 3.62 -3.48
N GLU A 90 13.38 4.59 -3.94
CA GLU A 90 13.83 5.98 -4.11
C GLU A 90 12.75 6.96 -3.66
N ASP A 91 13.08 8.24 -3.56
CA ASP A 91 12.09 9.27 -3.24
C ASP A 91 10.93 9.31 -4.29
N PRO A 92 9.69 9.58 -3.85
CA PRO A 92 9.28 9.94 -2.49
C PRO A 92 8.83 8.76 -1.64
N ASP A 93 8.86 8.91 -0.30
CA ASP A 93 8.07 8.06 0.60
C ASP A 93 6.58 8.34 0.40
N VAL A 94 5.78 7.30 0.19
CA VAL A 94 4.34 7.39 -0.04
C VAL A 94 3.58 6.85 1.16
N GLU A 95 3.33 7.70 2.15
CA GLU A 95 2.61 7.32 3.36
C GLU A 95 1.15 6.96 3.08
N HIS A 96 0.71 5.78 3.57
CA HIS A 96 -0.68 5.33 3.44
C HIS A 96 -1.58 5.78 4.60
N TYR A 97 -1.01 6.48 5.58
CA TYR A 97 -1.70 7.07 6.71
C TYR A 97 -1.52 8.58 6.72
N ALA A 98 -2.63 9.31 6.83
CA ALA A 98 -2.58 10.75 7.08
C ALA A 98 -3.80 11.23 7.88
N ARG A 99 -3.56 12.18 8.79
CA ARG A 99 -4.63 12.83 9.59
C ARG A 99 -5.38 13.91 8.83
N LYS A 100 -4.75 14.52 7.82
CA LYS A 100 -5.27 15.65 7.03
C LYS A 100 -4.74 15.58 5.60
N PRO A 101 -5.57 15.93 4.60
CA PRO A 101 -5.14 16.05 3.22
C PRO A 101 -4.39 17.39 2.99
N GLY A 102 -3.85 17.56 1.78
CA GLY A 102 -3.27 18.82 1.31
C GLY A 102 -1.91 19.15 1.91
N ARG A 103 -1.06 18.15 2.17
CA ARG A 103 0.26 18.30 2.78
C ARG A 103 1.32 17.42 2.13
N GLY A 104 2.57 17.75 2.40
CA GLY A 104 3.73 17.03 1.89
C GLY A 104 4.10 17.41 0.47
N MET A 105 4.74 16.50 -0.25
CA MET A 105 5.19 16.71 -1.61
C MET A 105 4.02 16.81 -2.58
N LEU A 106 4.14 17.66 -3.61
CA LEU A 106 3.20 17.70 -4.72
C LEU A 106 3.44 16.53 -5.67
N LEU A 107 2.35 15.92 -6.09
CA LEU A 107 2.34 14.92 -7.14
C LEU A 107 2.47 15.61 -8.50
N VAL A 108 3.61 15.46 -9.15
CA VAL A 108 3.87 16.09 -10.45
C VAL A 108 4.00 15.04 -11.55
N PRO A 109 3.59 15.35 -12.80
CA PRO A 109 3.75 14.46 -13.92
C PRO A 109 5.20 14.00 -14.10
N GLY A 110 5.37 12.71 -14.38
CA GLY A 110 6.68 12.04 -14.48
C GLY A 110 7.12 11.30 -13.22
N MET A 111 6.48 11.52 -12.08
CA MET A 111 6.74 10.74 -10.86
C MET A 111 6.30 9.29 -11.05
N VAL A 112 7.16 8.34 -10.70
CA VAL A 112 6.87 6.90 -10.65
C VAL A 112 7.01 6.44 -9.21
N PHE A 113 5.97 5.80 -8.67
CA PHE A 113 5.93 5.39 -7.28
C PHE A 113 4.93 4.27 -7.04
N THR A 114 5.04 3.59 -5.90
CA THR A 114 4.10 2.56 -5.47
C THR A 114 2.99 3.15 -4.59
N ILE A 115 1.83 2.52 -4.61
CA ILE A 115 0.80 2.63 -3.57
C ILE A 115 0.53 1.19 -3.12
N GLU A 116 0.77 0.92 -1.84
CA GLU A 116 0.83 -0.43 -1.27
C GLU A 116 0.26 -0.50 0.16
N PRO A 117 -0.97 -0.08 0.40
CA PRO A 117 -1.51 0.05 1.75
C PRO A 117 -1.54 -1.28 2.49
N MET A 118 -0.86 -1.32 3.64
CA MET A 118 -0.89 -2.42 4.59
C MET A 118 -1.99 -2.18 5.60
N ILE A 119 -3.00 -3.06 5.61
CA ILE A 119 -4.21 -2.93 6.41
C ILE A 119 -4.24 -4.04 7.46
N ASN A 120 -4.27 -3.67 8.74
CA ASN A 120 -4.34 -4.60 9.87
C ASN A 120 -5.78 -4.83 10.31
N MET A 121 -6.07 -6.07 10.69
CA MET A 121 -7.39 -6.44 11.25
C MET A 121 -7.63 -5.79 12.62
N GLY A 122 -6.59 -5.56 13.40
CA GLY A 122 -6.61 -4.96 14.72
C GLY A 122 -5.93 -3.60 14.77
N ASP A 123 -4.94 -3.45 15.65
CA ASP A 123 -4.17 -2.20 15.79
C ASP A 123 -3.17 -2.00 14.65
N TRP A 124 -2.71 -0.77 14.45
CA TRP A 124 -1.79 -0.41 13.38
C TRP A 124 -0.32 -0.75 13.68
N HIS A 125 0.02 -1.04 14.94
CA HIS A 125 1.39 -1.28 15.36
C HIS A 125 1.95 -2.59 14.79
N VAL A 126 3.20 -2.50 14.37
CA VAL A 126 3.99 -3.61 13.86
C VAL A 126 5.39 -3.58 14.46
N PHE A 127 6.11 -4.69 14.43
CA PHE A 127 7.52 -4.75 14.79
C PHE A 127 8.27 -5.68 13.83
N ILE A 128 9.59 -5.50 13.75
CA ILE A 128 10.48 -6.39 12.99
C ILE A 128 10.90 -7.54 13.91
N ASP A 129 10.73 -8.78 13.44
CA ASP A 129 11.17 -9.96 14.20
C ASP A 129 12.69 -9.98 14.35
N ALA A 130 13.16 -9.93 15.59
CA ALA A 130 14.58 -9.96 15.91
C ALA A 130 15.27 -11.29 15.55
N ALA A 131 14.52 -12.33 15.20
CA ALA A 131 15.08 -13.61 14.81
C ALA A 131 15.71 -13.58 13.41
N ASP A 132 15.17 -12.78 12.50
CA ASP A 132 15.63 -12.66 11.11
C ASP A 132 15.96 -11.23 10.67
N ASP A 133 15.62 -10.24 11.51
CA ASP A 133 15.80 -8.80 11.25
C ASP A 133 15.13 -8.33 9.95
N TRP A 134 14.04 -8.98 9.59
CA TRP A 134 13.34 -8.77 8.32
C TRP A 134 11.81 -8.88 8.43
N THR A 135 11.31 -9.96 9.01
CA THR A 135 9.87 -10.24 9.04
C THR A 135 9.14 -9.19 9.88
N VAL A 136 8.13 -8.56 9.27
CA VAL A 136 7.25 -7.61 9.96
C VAL A 136 6.03 -8.34 10.50
N VAL A 137 5.77 -8.19 11.79
CA VAL A 137 4.68 -8.87 12.52
C VAL A 137 3.77 -7.82 13.16
N THR A 138 2.46 -8.05 13.13
CA THR A 138 1.50 -7.23 13.86
C THR A 138 1.63 -7.46 15.37
N GLU A 139 1.65 -6.40 16.19
CA GLU A 139 1.82 -6.53 17.65
C GLU A 139 0.71 -7.34 18.33
N ASP A 140 -0.50 -7.31 17.76
CA ASP A 140 -1.67 -8.02 18.28
C ASP A 140 -1.86 -9.43 17.68
N GLU A 141 -0.91 -9.89 16.84
CA GLU A 141 -0.93 -11.19 16.16
C GLU A 141 -2.16 -11.41 15.25
N LEU A 142 -2.91 -10.35 14.94
CA LEU A 142 -4.04 -10.42 14.03
C LEU A 142 -3.58 -10.29 12.56
N PRO A 143 -4.36 -10.84 11.61
CA PRO A 143 -4.01 -10.80 10.19
C PRO A 143 -3.84 -9.37 9.64
N SER A 144 -2.91 -9.24 8.70
CA SER A 144 -2.73 -8.07 7.84
C SER A 144 -2.95 -8.45 6.37
N ALA A 145 -3.27 -7.46 5.53
CA ALA A 145 -3.40 -7.63 4.08
C ALA A 145 -2.85 -6.41 3.35
N GLN A 146 -2.26 -6.66 2.17
CA GLN A 146 -1.66 -5.63 1.32
C GLN A 146 -2.00 -5.89 -0.15
N TRP A 147 -2.21 -4.82 -0.91
CA TRP A 147 -2.24 -4.82 -2.37
C TRP A 147 -1.39 -3.68 -2.88
N GLU A 148 -0.73 -3.89 -4.00
CA GLU A 148 0.22 -2.94 -4.53
C GLU A 148 0.20 -2.86 -6.05
N HIS A 149 0.45 -1.65 -6.54
CA HIS A 149 0.85 -1.38 -7.91
C HIS A 149 1.90 -0.27 -7.98
N THR A 150 2.74 -0.36 -9.00
CA THR A 150 3.56 0.76 -9.46
C THR A 150 2.72 1.63 -10.40
N PHE A 151 2.84 2.95 -10.22
CA PHE A 151 2.12 3.96 -10.98
C PHE A 151 3.06 4.99 -11.58
N VAL A 152 2.64 5.59 -12.69
CA VAL A 152 3.20 6.86 -13.16
C VAL A 152 2.15 7.97 -13.05
N MET A 153 2.54 9.12 -12.51
CA MET A 153 1.71 10.33 -12.55
C MET A 153 1.83 10.97 -13.93
N THR A 154 0.69 11.16 -14.58
CA THR A 154 0.59 11.87 -15.85
C THR A 154 -0.10 13.21 -15.69
N GLU A 155 -0.16 14.04 -16.73
CA GLU A 155 -0.90 15.31 -16.72
C GLU A 155 -2.42 15.12 -16.47
N THR A 156 -2.95 13.93 -16.73
CA THR A 156 -4.39 13.63 -16.64
C THR A 156 -4.77 12.77 -15.44
N GLY A 157 -3.80 12.18 -14.74
CA GLY A 157 -4.01 11.31 -13.57
C GLY A 157 -2.97 10.21 -13.45
N LEU A 158 -3.22 9.24 -12.57
CA LEU A 158 -2.36 8.07 -12.44
C LEU A 158 -2.63 7.03 -13.52
N GLU A 159 -1.56 6.43 -14.04
CA GLU A 159 -1.59 5.23 -14.87
C GLU A 159 -0.90 4.08 -14.14
N ILE A 160 -1.50 2.88 -14.19
CA ILE A 160 -0.93 1.66 -13.61
C ILE A 160 0.12 1.11 -14.58
N LEU A 161 1.32 0.84 -14.07
CA LEU A 161 2.41 0.23 -14.84
C LEU A 161 2.49 -1.29 -14.64
N THR A 162 1.94 -1.82 -13.54
CA THR A 162 1.94 -3.25 -13.18
C THR A 162 0.52 -3.80 -13.16
N TYR A 163 0.29 -4.97 -13.81
CA TYR A 163 -1.04 -5.61 -13.93
C TYR A 163 -1.02 -7.05 -13.43
#